data_b432809904c532c14358601da9110ac7
#
_entry.id   b432809904c532c14358601da9110ac7
#
_cell.length_a   1.000
_cell.length_b   1.000
_cell.length_c   1.000
_cell.angle_alpha   90.00
_cell.angle_beta   90.00
_cell.angle_gamma   90.00
#
_symmetry.space_group_name_H-M   'P 1'
#
loop_
_entity.id
_entity.type
_entity.pdbx_description
1 polymer ?
#
loop_
_entity_poly.entity_id
_entity_poly.type
_entity_poly.pdbx_seq_one_letter_code
_entity_poly.pdbx_strand_id
1 'polypeptide(L)'
;MKTLPRLLVTTLVSSFFFLGLAEPIDVFFGTGGAGAEGIYHSTFNPDNGKFSSVKLAAKIGSPGFLTLHPNGKILYSVGRWETGTGAVGYHINKGELKEFTRMACPDGGGCHIAVHPSGQFLLTAQYGGGSVALFPLDPSGKLGEPTVTEHEGGSKVVERRQQSPHPHWTGFSPDGKYALVPDLGLDQIVIYKVDSSKPAITRHGVGQSVPGGGPRHMRFSTDGKFIYLLNELTLSVTTFAWDAAKGTANPLTTEPALSVQDKEGETFNSSAEILVHPNGRFVRSKR
;
A
#
# COMPACT_ATOMS: atom_id res chain seq x y z
N MET A 1 27.16 70.48 36.33
CA MET A 1 26.49 69.20 36.07
C MET A 1 26.68 68.87 34.59
N LYS A 2 27.60 67.95 34.28
CA LYS A 2 27.87 67.55 32.89
C LYS A 2 27.11 66.24 32.61
N THR A 3 26.18 66.29 31.70
CA THR A 3 25.38 65.13 31.20
C THR A 3 26.23 64.33 30.22
N LEU A 4 26.48 63.03 30.53
CA LEU A 4 27.07 62.06 29.60
C LEU A 4 26.04 61.59 28.55
N PRO A 5 26.41 61.41 27.29
CA PRO A 5 25.53 60.81 26.30
C PRO A 5 25.44 59.27 26.46
N ARG A 6 24.23 58.75 26.44
CA ARG A 6 23.95 57.31 26.38
C ARG A 6 24.31 56.78 25.00
N LEU A 7 25.27 55.88 24.93
CA LEU A 7 25.62 55.12 23.76
C LEU A 7 24.57 53.99 23.55
N LEU A 8 23.78 54.06 22.46
CA LEU A 8 22.86 53.01 22.08
C LEU A 8 23.64 51.96 21.27
N VAL A 9 23.91 50.82 21.87
CA VAL A 9 24.50 49.66 21.17
C VAL A 9 23.38 48.88 20.55
N THR A 10 23.22 48.99 19.22
CA THR A 10 22.30 48.19 18.44
C THR A 10 22.96 46.86 18.06
N THR A 11 22.62 45.80 18.77
CA THR A 11 23.09 44.45 18.45
C THR A 11 22.30 43.93 17.23
N LEU A 12 22.93 43.86 16.07
CA LEU A 12 22.40 43.26 14.87
C LEU A 12 22.47 41.73 15.05
N VAL A 13 21.37 41.09 15.38
CA VAL A 13 21.26 39.60 15.37
C VAL A 13 21.02 39.18 13.93
N SER A 14 22.09 38.77 13.25
CA SER A 14 22.03 38.12 11.95
C SER A 14 21.50 36.70 12.15
N SER A 15 20.21 36.48 11.93
CA SER A 15 19.64 35.14 11.84
C SER A 15 20.09 34.49 10.55
N PHE A 16 21.15 33.71 10.60
CA PHE A 16 21.48 32.77 9.51
C PHE A 16 20.44 31.68 9.48
N PHE A 17 19.49 31.78 8.55
CA PHE A 17 18.68 30.62 8.15
C PHE A 17 19.62 29.65 7.43
N PHE A 18 20.10 28.62 8.12
CA PHE A 18 20.62 27.45 7.46
C PHE A 18 19.43 26.80 6.71
N LEU A 19 19.34 27.00 5.42
CA LEU A 19 18.61 26.12 4.53
C LEU A 19 19.35 24.78 4.57
N GLY A 20 19.00 23.93 5.52
CA GLY A 20 19.51 22.55 5.56
C GLY A 20 19.09 21.86 4.28
N LEU A 21 20.04 21.28 3.56
CA LEU A 21 19.77 20.38 2.44
C LEU A 21 18.88 19.25 2.97
N ALA A 22 17.86 18.85 2.22
CA ALA A 22 17.03 17.75 2.63
C ALA A 22 17.85 16.45 2.60
N GLU A 23 17.72 15.64 3.65
CA GLU A 23 18.40 14.34 3.70
C GLU A 23 17.93 13.43 2.57
N PRO A 24 18.85 12.71 1.91
CA PRO A 24 18.48 11.74 0.89
C PRO A 24 17.54 10.66 1.46
N ILE A 25 16.52 10.28 0.69
CA ILE A 25 15.50 9.31 1.07
C ILE A 25 15.85 7.95 0.48
N ASP A 26 15.91 6.91 1.32
CA ASP A 26 16.05 5.52 0.86
C ASP A 26 14.79 5.07 0.11
N VAL A 27 14.96 4.53 -1.09
CA VAL A 27 13.85 4.01 -1.93
C VAL A 27 14.14 2.57 -2.32
N PHE A 28 13.20 1.69 -2.01
CA PHE A 28 13.26 0.28 -2.36
C PHE A 28 12.27 -0.02 -3.50
N PHE A 29 12.73 -0.80 -4.48
CA PHE A 29 11.95 -1.20 -5.65
C PHE A 29 11.77 -2.70 -5.64
N GLY A 30 10.53 -3.17 -5.48
CA GLY A 30 10.17 -4.54 -5.76
C GLY A 30 10.08 -4.75 -7.27
N THR A 31 10.61 -5.86 -7.77
CA THR A 31 10.69 -6.13 -9.19
C THR A 31 10.06 -7.46 -9.57
N GLY A 32 9.73 -7.62 -10.85
CA GLY A 32 9.18 -8.86 -11.42
C GLY A 32 9.50 -8.97 -12.90
N GLY A 33 9.25 -10.14 -13.48
CA GLY A 33 9.49 -10.42 -14.88
C GLY A 33 10.90 -10.99 -15.16
N ALA A 34 11.21 -11.20 -16.43
CA ALA A 34 12.47 -11.80 -16.87
C ALA A 34 13.67 -10.91 -16.50
N GLY A 35 14.69 -11.50 -15.89
CA GLY A 35 15.91 -10.81 -15.48
C GLY A 35 15.81 -10.04 -14.15
N ALA A 36 14.64 -10.01 -13.50
CA ALA A 36 14.51 -9.43 -12.17
C ALA A 36 15.09 -10.36 -11.10
N GLU A 37 16.02 -9.85 -10.25
CA GLU A 37 16.70 -10.64 -9.24
C GLU A 37 16.11 -10.48 -7.83
N GLY A 38 15.34 -9.41 -7.59
CA GLY A 38 14.79 -9.18 -6.27
C GLY A 38 14.40 -7.74 -5.96
N ILE A 39 14.74 -7.28 -4.76
CA ILE A 39 14.49 -5.92 -4.29
C ILE A 39 15.74 -5.08 -4.56
N TYR A 40 15.56 -3.93 -5.20
CA TYR A 40 16.63 -2.99 -5.48
C TYR A 40 16.50 -1.76 -4.59
N HIS A 41 17.60 -1.07 -4.36
CA HIS A 41 17.71 0.15 -3.58
C HIS A 41 18.35 1.27 -4.36
N SER A 42 17.91 2.49 -4.13
CA SER A 42 18.52 3.74 -4.51
C SER A 42 18.21 4.82 -3.48
N THR A 43 18.95 5.91 -3.46
CA THR A 43 18.58 7.09 -2.68
C THR A 43 18.00 8.16 -3.60
N PHE A 44 16.93 8.80 -3.17
CA PHE A 44 16.31 9.95 -3.84
C PHE A 44 16.77 11.23 -3.16
N ASN A 45 17.30 12.18 -3.93
CA ASN A 45 17.64 13.51 -3.44
C ASN A 45 16.46 14.46 -3.73
N PRO A 46 15.72 14.93 -2.71
CA PRO A 46 14.56 15.81 -2.91
C PRO A 46 14.93 17.21 -3.40
N ASP A 47 16.15 17.69 -3.16
CA ASP A 47 16.57 19.04 -3.60
C ASP A 47 16.74 19.14 -5.12
N ASN A 48 17.10 18.04 -5.78
CA ASN A 48 17.35 18.04 -7.24
C ASN A 48 16.49 17.02 -8.01
N GLY A 49 15.66 16.23 -7.32
CA GLY A 49 14.76 15.25 -7.91
C GLY A 49 15.45 14.02 -8.53
N LYS A 50 16.71 13.74 -8.18
CA LYS A 50 17.51 12.68 -8.80
C LYS A 50 17.66 11.46 -7.90
N PHE A 51 17.74 10.29 -8.53
CA PHE A 51 18.13 9.04 -7.90
C PHE A 51 19.63 8.80 -8.02
N SER A 52 20.20 8.14 -7.01
CA SER A 52 21.56 7.57 -7.09
C SER A 52 21.57 6.31 -7.99
N SER A 53 22.72 5.68 -8.15
CA SER A 53 22.81 4.39 -8.84
C SER A 53 22.00 3.32 -8.10
N VAL A 54 21.24 2.53 -8.87
CA VAL A 54 20.42 1.42 -8.33
C VAL A 54 21.33 0.22 -8.03
N LYS A 55 21.10 -0.42 -6.87
CA LYS A 55 21.83 -1.62 -6.43
C LYS A 55 20.86 -2.68 -5.98
N LEU A 56 21.21 -3.96 -6.17
CA LEU A 56 20.47 -5.08 -5.61
C LEU A 56 20.61 -5.08 -4.08
N ALA A 57 19.48 -4.95 -3.36
CA ALA A 57 19.45 -4.93 -1.91
C ALA A 57 19.15 -6.31 -1.30
N ALA A 58 18.30 -7.11 -1.95
CA ALA A 58 18.01 -8.48 -1.55
C ALA A 58 17.58 -9.34 -2.75
N LYS A 59 18.05 -10.61 -2.80
CA LYS A 59 17.58 -11.60 -3.77
C LYS A 59 16.33 -12.29 -3.29
N ILE A 60 15.25 -12.19 -4.07
CA ILE A 60 13.99 -12.88 -3.83
C ILE A 60 13.17 -12.89 -5.13
N GLY A 61 12.47 -13.97 -5.40
CA GLY A 61 11.60 -14.06 -6.58
C GLY A 61 10.32 -13.26 -6.39
N SER A 62 9.93 -12.50 -7.41
CA SER A 62 8.65 -11.79 -7.51
C SER A 62 8.24 -10.94 -6.28
N PRO A 63 9.10 -10.06 -5.75
CA PRO A 63 8.74 -9.14 -4.67
C PRO A 63 7.85 -8.01 -5.20
N GLY A 64 6.66 -8.36 -5.69
CA GLY A 64 5.76 -7.46 -6.41
C GLY A 64 5.20 -6.32 -5.56
N PHE A 65 5.19 -6.46 -4.23
CA PHE A 65 4.78 -5.40 -3.31
C PHE A 65 5.60 -5.39 -2.02
N LEU A 66 5.85 -4.18 -1.52
CA LEU A 66 6.68 -3.91 -0.35
C LEU A 66 5.91 -3.07 0.66
N THR A 67 6.17 -3.26 1.95
CA THR A 67 5.62 -2.42 3.02
C THR A 67 6.62 -2.25 4.15
N LEU A 68 6.64 -1.06 4.78
CA LEU A 68 7.46 -0.80 5.96
C LEU A 68 6.67 -1.16 7.23
N HIS A 69 7.37 -1.72 8.20
CA HIS A 69 6.86 -1.79 9.57
C HIS A 69 6.78 -0.36 10.15
N PRO A 70 5.79 -0.03 11.02
CA PRO A 70 5.65 1.30 11.62
C PRO A 70 6.89 1.83 12.35
N ASN A 71 7.80 0.94 12.80
CA ASN A 71 9.07 1.36 13.42
C ASN A 71 10.13 1.89 12.43
N GLY A 72 9.87 1.81 11.10
CA GLY A 72 10.76 2.26 10.04
C GLY A 72 12.06 1.46 9.86
N LYS A 73 12.25 0.34 10.57
CA LYS A 73 13.50 -0.45 10.57
C LYS A 73 13.39 -1.80 9.87
N ILE A 74 12.17 -2.21 9.51
CA ILE A 74 11.87 -3.48 8.89
C ILE A 74 11.08 -3.24 7.60
N LEU A 75 11.52 -3.87 6.52
CA LEU A 75 10.77 -3.96 5.27
C LEU A 75 10.20 -5.37 5.14
N TYR A 76 8.93 -5.47 4.77
CA TYR A 76 8.33 -6.75 4.36
C TYR A 76 8.01 -6.72 2.88
N SER A 77 8.11 -7.89 2.25
CA SER A 77 7.68 -8.11 0.88
C SER A 77 6.82 -9.35 0.76
N VAL A 78 5.95 -9.41 -0.24
CA VAL A 78 5.57 -10.69 -0.82
C VAL A 78 6.78 -11.27 -1.53
N GLY A 79 6.86 -12.59 -1.70
CA GLY A 79 8.01 -13.20 -2.37
C GLY A 79 7.80 -14.67 -2.69
N ARG A 80 8.66 -15.16 -3.60
CA ARG A 80 8.76 -16.56 -4.00
C ARG A 80 10.19 -17.06 -3.78
N TRP A 81 10.31 -18.26 -3.26
CA TRP A 81 11.57 -18.99 -3.11
C TRP A 81 11.38 -20.44 -3.55
N GLU A 82 12.44 -21.22 -3.54
CA GLU A 82 12.44 -22.60 -4.08
C GLU A 82 11.31 -23.49 -3.52
N THR A 83 11.03 -23.38 -2.22
CA THR A 83 10.08 -24.25 -1.51
C THR A 83 8.74 -23.60 -1.19
N GLY A 84 8.48 -22.37 -1.65
CA GLY A 84 7.22 -21.72 -1.34
C GLY A 84 7.08 -20.26 -1.79
N THR A 85 5.93 -19.71 -1.45
CA THR A 85 5.59 -18.30 -1.63
C THR A 85 4.94 -17.78 -0.35
N GLY A 86 5.08 -16.48 -0.07
CA GLY A 86 4.49 -15.89 1.13
C GLY A 86 5.05 -14.52 1.45
N ALA A 87 5.26 -14.25 2.74
CA ALA A 87 5.84 -13.00 3.23
C ALA A 87 7.29 -13.19 3.68
N VAL A 88 8.12 -12.18 3.43
CA VAL A 88 9.55 -12.14 3.83
C VAL A 88 9.82 -10.81 4.53
N GLY A 89 10.56 -10.85 5.65
CA GLY A 89 10.94 -9.68 6.42
C GLY A 89 12.44 -9.44 6.43
N TYR A 90 12.82 -8.17 6.30
CA TYR A 90 14.22 -7.72 6.21
C TYR A 90 14.47 -6.59 7.21
N HIS A 91 15.59 -6.69 7.93
CA HIS A 91 16.14 -5.51 8.62
C HIS A 91 16.78 -4.57 7.60
N ILE A 92 16.47 -3.27 7.73
CA ILE A 92 17.06 -2.21 6.91
C ILE A 92 18.33 -1.70 7.60
N ASN A 93 19.45 -1.68 6.88
CA ASN A 93 20.71 -1.10 7.34
C ASN A 93 21.37 -0.32 6.20
N LYS A 94 21.25 1.01 6.18
CA LYS A 94 21.89 1.90 5.19
C LYS A 94 21.64 1.47 3.73
N GLY A 95 20.38 1.15 3.42
CA GLY A 95 19.96 0.70 2.10
C GLY A 95 20.20 -0.79 1.80
N GLU A 96 20.90 -1.53 2.66
CA GLU A 96 21.01 -2.98 2.59
C GLU A 96 19.82 -3.65 3.29
N LEU A 97 19.38 -4.77 2.76
CA LEU A 97 18.30 -5.59 3.31
C LEU A 97 18.87 -6.94 3.79
N LYS A 98 18.81 -7.17 5.10
CA LYS A 98 19.19 -8.46 5.70
C LYS A 98 17.94 -9.23 6.06
N GLU A 99 17.65 -10.30 5.32
CA GLU A 99 16.56 -11.20 5.65
C GLU A 99 16.75 -11.81 7.05
N PHE A 100 15.67 -11.81 7.86
CA PHE A 100 15.67 -12.40 9.19
C PHE A 100 14.47 -13.32 9.43
N THR A 101 13.43 -13.23 8.58
CA THR A 101 12.23 -14.06 8.69
C THR A 101 11.58 -14.24 7.33
N ARG A 102 11.03 -15.43 7.10
CA ARG A 102 10.09 -15.71 6.00
C ARG A 102 9.04 -16.70 6.49
N MET A 103 7.85 -16.60 5.91
CA MET A 103 6.75 -17.51 6.23
C MET A 103 5.94 -17.77 4.96
N ALA A 104 5.75 -19.06 4.66
CA ALA A 104 4.95 -19.48 3.51
C ALA A 104 3.46 -19.20 3.76
N CYS A 105 2.75 -18.90 2.68
CA CYS A 105 1.29 -18.85 2.67
C CYS A 105 0.77 -20.12 1.99
N PRO A 106 -0.09 -20.93 2.63
CA PRO A 106 -0.61 -22.16 2.03
C PRO A 106 -1.47 -21.91 0.79
N ASP A 107 -2.06 -20.70 0.67
CA ASP A 107 -2.90 -20.29 -0.46
C ASP A 107 -2.13 -19.55 -1.57
N GLY A 108 -0.83 -19.76 -1.67
CA GLY A 108 -0.01 -19.21 -2.73
C GLY A 108 0.63 -17.87 -2.45
N GLY A 109 1.08 -17.21 -3.51
CA GLY A 109 1.81 -15.93 -3.43
C GLY A 109 0.91 -14.72 -3.38
N GLY A 110 1.15 -13.83 -2.42
CA GLY A 110 0.45 -12.55 -2.34
C GLY A 110 0.84 -11.61 -3.49
N CYS A 111 -0.10 -10.77 -3.92
CA CYS A 111 0.14 -9.65 -4.85
C CYS A 111 0.24 -8.30 -4.13
N HIS A 112 -0.21 -8.21 -2.89
CA HIS A 112 -0.13 -7.01 -2.05
C HIS A 112 0.14 -7.39 -0.59
N ILE A 113 0.77 -6.49 0.17
CA ILE A 113 1.11 -6.67 1.58
C ILE A 113 0.96 -5.34 2.32
N ALA A 114 0.40 -5.38 3.54
CA ALA A 114 0.27 -4.21 4.41
C ALA A 114 0.46 -4.60 5.89
N VAL A 115 1.26 -3.82 6.62
CA VAL A 115 1.42 -3.96 8.07
C VAL A 115 0.35 -3.14 8.78
N HIS A 116 -0.29 -3.71 9.80
CA HIS A 116 -1.21 -2.98 10.66
C HIS A 116 -0.48 -1.83 11.40
N PRO A 117 -1.13 -0.66 11.63
CA PRO A 117 -0.50 0.46 12.34
C PRO A 117 0.07 0.13 13.72
N SER A 118 -0.46 -0.90 14.41
CA SER A 118 0.12 -1.38 15.68
C SER A 118 1.46 -2.11 15.53
N GLY A 119 1.84 -2.55 14.32
CA GLY A 119 3.02 -3.37 14.08
C GLY A 119 2.89 -4.84 14.54
N GLN A 120 1.71 -5.29 14.97
CA GLN A 120 1.53 -6.63 15.56
C GLN A 120 1.17 -7.71 14.53
N PHE A 121 0.79 -7.35 13.33
CA PHE A 121 0.49 -8.27 12.24
C PHE A 121 0.52 -7.57 10.88
N LEU A 122 0.59 -8.35 9.84
CA LEU A 122 0.42 -7.90 8.48
C LEU A 122 -0.62 -8.75 7.73
N LEU A 123 -1.15 -8.19 6.66
CA LEU A 123 -2.05 -8.88 5.75
C LEU A 123 -1.41 -8.97 4.37
N THR A 124 -1.70 -10.07 3.65
CA THR A 124 -1.41 -10.21 2.22
C THR A 124 -2.70 -10.54 1.46
N ALA A 125 -2.85 -9.97 0.27
CA ALA A 125 -3.93 -10.30 -0.66
C ALA A 125 -3.45 -11.39 -1.61
N GLN A 126 -4.18 -12.52 -1.69
CA GLN A 126 -3.84 -13.70 -2.49
C GLN A 126 -4.68 -13.69 -3.77
N TYR A 127 -4.18 -13.04 -4.82
CA TYR A 127 -4.92 -12.91 -6.08
C TYR A 127 -5.30 -14.25 -6.71
N GLY A 128 -4.36 -15.17 -6.75
CA GLY A 128 -4.55 -16.49 -7.37
C GLY A 128 -5.37 -17.45 -6.51
N GLY A 129 -5.25 -17.36 -5.18
CA GLY A 129 -5.94 -18.22 -4.23
C GLY A 129 -7.35 -17.74 -3.87
N GLY A 130 -7.63 -16.44 -4.03
CA GLY A 130 -8.94 -15.88 -3.70
C GLY A 130 -9.12 -15.59 -2.20
N SER A 131 -8.05 -15.33 -1.46
CA SER A 131 -8.08 -15.16 0.00
C SER A 131 -7.29 -13.95 0.49
N VAL A 132 -7.43 -13.65 1.77
CA VAL A 132 -6.54 -12.78 2.54
C VAL A 132 -5.86 -13.59 3.64
N ALA A 133 -4.53 -13.43 3.77
CA ALA A 133 -3.77 -14.09 4.82
C ALA A 133 -3.26 -13.08 5.85
N LEU A 134 -3.48 -13.38 7.14
CA LEU A 134 -2.99 -12.64 8.29
C LEU A 134 -1.79 -13.34 8.88
N PHE A 135 -0.65 -12.65 8.94
CA PHE A 135 0.58 -13.11 9.59
C PHE A 135 0.78 -12.33 10.88
N PRO A 136 0.71 -12.96 12.06
CA PRO A 136 1.08 -12.31 13.30
C PRO A 136 2.57 -11.96 13.30
N LEU A 137 2.92 -10.86 13.97
CA LEU A 137 4.30 -10.41 14.16
C LEU A 137 4.62 -10.45 15.65
N ASP A 138 5.76 -11.06 16.01
CA ASP A 138 6.28 -10.98 17.35
C ASP A 138 6.89 -9.58 17.63
N PRO A 139 7.27 -9.26 18.89
CA PRO A 139 7.86 -7.96 19.22
C PRO A 139 9.15 -7.60 18.46
N SER A 140 9.85 -8.60 17.87
CA SER A 140 11.00 -8.37 17.01
C SER A 140 10.62 -8.13 15.53
N GLY A 141 9.35 -8.30 15.18
CA GLY A 141 8.83 -8.24 13.83
C GLY A 141 8.93 -9.57 13.05
N LYS A 142 9.24 -10.68 13.73
CA LYS A 142 9.31 -12.00 13.09
C LYS A 142 7.89 -12.49 12.75
N LEU A 143 7.75 -13.05 11.54
CA LEU A 143 6.49 -13.61 11.04
C LEU A 143 6.13 -14.91 11.78
N GLY A 144 4.89 -15.01 12.24
CA GLY A 144 4.26 -16.24 12.72
C GLY A 144 3.42 -16.91 11.64
N GLU A 145 2.88 -18.09 11.97
CA GLU A 145 2.02 -18.87 11.07
C GLU A 145 0.77 -18.07 10.63
N PRO A 146 0.46 -18.04 9.32
CA PRO A 146 -0.67 -17.27 8.82
C PRO A 146 -2.01 -17.94 9.10
N THR A 147 -3.02 -17.10 9.31
CA THR A 147 -4.42 -17.50 9.21
C THR A 147 -4.97 -17.02 7.86
N VAL A 148 -5.48 -17.95 7.06
CA VAL A 148 -6.08 -17.65 5.75
C VAL A 148 -7.59 -17.51 5.88
N THR A 149 -8.13 -16.48 5.28
CA THR A 149 -9.60 -16.25 5.18
C THR A 149 -9.97 -16.19 3.70
N GLU A 150 -10.71 -17.19 3.24
CA GLU A 150 -11.15 -17.30 1.85
C GLU A 150 -12.30 -16.33 1.55
N HIS A 151 -12.29 -15.79 0.34
CA HIS A 151 -13.46 -15.14 -0.26
C HIS A 151 -14.22 -16.17 -1.09
N GLU A 152 -15.52 -15.97 -1.23
CA GLU A 152 -16.39 -16.90 -1.95
C GLU A 152 -17.18 -16.18 -3.04
N GLY A 153 -17.49 -16.89 -4.12
CA GLY A 153 -18.32 -16.43 -5.22
C GLY A 153 -17.53 -15.90 -6.42
N GLY A 154 -18.13 -14.95 -7.10
CA GLY A 154 -17.64 -14.26 -8.29
C GLY A 154 -18.76 -13.40 -8.84
N SER A 155 -18.49 -12.19 -9.34
CA SER A 155 -19.52 -11.32 -9.92
C SER A 155 -19.98 -11.82 -11.29
N LYS A 156 -19.12 -12.57 -11.99
CA LYS A 156 -19.39 -13.20 -13.31
C LYS A 156 -19.74 -12.22 -14.43
N VAL A 157 -19.49 -10.92 -14.24
CA VAL A 157 -19.77 -9.89 -15.23
C VAL A 157 -18.76 -9.94 -16.36
N VAL A 158 -17.46 -10.08 -16.03
CA VAL A 158 -16.40 -10.28 -17.03
C VAL A 158 -15.94 -11.72 -16.99
N GLU A 159 -16.39 -12.51 -17.95
CA GLU A 159 -16.33 -13.98 -17.98
C GLU A 159 -14.97 -14.57 -17.62
N ARG A 160 -13.87 -14.04 -18.17
CA ARG A 160 -12.51 -14.59 -17.96
C ARG A 160 -11.78 -14.02 -16.74
N ARG A 161 -12.39 -13.08 -16.03
CA ARG A 161 -11.72 -12.34 -14.96
C ARG A 161 -12.45 -12.40 -13.61
N GLN A 162 -13.74 -12.80 -13.59
CA GLN A 162 -14.60 -12.67 -12.41
C GLN A 162 -15.40 -13.94 -12.09
N GLN A 163 -14.88 -15.10 -12.47
CA GLN A 163 -15.51 -16.39 -12.13
C GLN A 163 -15.29 -16.79 -10.67
N SER A 164 -14.23 -16.30 -10.06
CA SER A 164 -13.80 -16.54 -8.67
C SER A 164 -13.27 -15.26 -8.03
N PRO A 165 -13.10 -15.23 -6.70
CA PRO A 165 -12.48 -14.11 -6.01
C PRO A 165 -11.04 -13.88 -6.46
N HIS A 166 -10.64 -12.60 -6.49
CA HIS A 166 -9.29 -12.16 -6.79
C HIS A 166 -8.93 -10.93 -5.94
N PRO A 167 -8.69 -11.09 -4.62
CA PRO A 167 -8.20 -10.01 -3.77
C PRO A 167 -6.93 -9.40 -4.34
N HIS A 168 -6.92 -8.08 -4.57
CA HIS A 168 -5.79 -7.45 -5.27
C HIS A 168 -5.02 -6.45 -4.41
N TRP A 169 -5.61 -5.99 -3.34
CA TRP A 169 -5.01 -5.07 -2.38
C TRP A 169 -5.50 -5.40 -0.98
N THR A 170 -4.75 -5.00 0.03
CA THR A 170 -5.18 -5.03 1.42
C THR A 170 -4.60 -3.83 2.16
N GLY A 171 -5.32 -3.30 3.12
CA GLY A 171 -4.88 -2.20 3.97
C GLY A 171 -5.88 -1.93 5.08
N PHE A 172 -5.63 -0.87 5.83
CA PHE A 172 -6.38 -0.58 7.04
C PHE A 172 -7.06 0.77 6.96
N SER A 173 -8.19 0.91 7.69
CA SER A 173 -8.79 2.21 7.93
C SER A 173 -7.81 3.12 8.70
N PRO A 174 -7.95 4.45 8.61
CA PRO A 174 -7.04 5.38 9.27
C PRO A 174 -6.90 5.17 10.79
N ASP A 175 -7.95 4.67 11.44
CA ASP A 175 -7.97 4.34 12.87
C ASP A 175 -7.55 2.90 13.19
N GLY A 176 -7.21 2.09 12.19
CA GLY A 176 -6.79 0.70 12.32
C GLY A 176 -7.88 -0.30 12.71
N LYS A 177 -9.14 0.12 12.86
CA LYS A 177 -10.21 -0.78 13.34
C LYS A 177 -10.77 -1.72 12.28
N TYR A 178 -10.53 -1.40 11.02
CA TYR A 178 -11.00 -2.20 9.89
C TYR A 178 -9.87 -2.49 8.91
N ALA A 179 -9.88 -3.69 8.36
CA ALA A 179 -9.12 -4.03 7.17
C ALA A 179 -10.05 -4.03 5.95
N LEU A 180 -9.57 -3.50 4.84
CA LEU A 180 -10.31 -3.39 3.59
C LEU A 180 -9.56 -4.13 2.50
N VAL A 181 -10.27 -4.94 1.73
CA VAL A 181 -9.71 -5.80 0.69
C VAL A 181 -10.53 -5.66 -0.59
N PRO A 182 -10.13 -4.78 -1.51
CA PRO A 182 -10.68 -4.78 -2.87
C PRO A 182 -10.48 -6.14 -3.54
N ASP A 183 -11.58 -6.70 -4.01
CA ASP A 183 -11.61 -7.99 -4.71
C ASP A 183 -12.11 -7.80 -6.13
N LEU A 184 -11.21 -8.03 -7.10
CA LEU A 184 -11.47 -7.84 -8.52
C LEU A 184 -12.56 -8.79 -9.02
N GLY A 185 -12.56 -10.03 -8.53
CA GLY A 185 -13.49 -11.06 -8.95
C GLY A 185 -14.89 -10.85 -8.42
N LEU A 186 -15.04 -10.18 -7.28
CA LEU A 186 -16.33 -9.97 -6.61
C LEU A 186 -17.00 -8.64 -6.96
N ASP A 187 -16.31 -7.69 -7.56
CA ASP A 187 -16.72 -6.29 -7.68
C ASP A 187 -17.00 -5.62 -6.32
N GLN A 188 -16.23 -5.98 -5.29
CA GLN A 188 -16.44 -5.53 -3.91
C GLN A 188 -15.16 -5.08 -3.25
N ILE A 189 -15.31 -4.19 -2.25
CA ILE A 189 -14.35 -4.03 -1.16
C ILE A 189 -14.87 -4.89 -0.01
N VAL A 190 -14.21 -6.01 0.28
CA VAL A 190 -14.53 -6.82 1.47
C VAL A 190 -13.97 -6.13 2.70
N ILE A 191 -14.81 -5.94 3.73
CA ILE A 191 -14.46 -5.20 4.94
C ILE A 191 -14.42 -6.18 6.11
N TYR A 192 -13.34 -6.13 6.87
CA TYR A 192 -13.13 -6.92 8.07
C TYR A 192 -12.99 -6.02 9.28
N LYS A 193 -13.59 -6.41 10.40
CA LYS A 193 -13.30 -5.83 11.70
C LYS A 193 -12.00 -6.43 12.23
N VAL A 194 -11.11 -5.56 12.72
CA VAL A 194 -9.81 -5.93 13.31
C VAL A 194 -9.97 -6.11 14.81
N ASP A 195 -9.45 -7.21 15.35
CA ASP A 195 -9.20 -7.36 16.78
C ASP A 195 -7.71 -7.09 17.04
N SER A 196 -7.40 -5.91 17.59
CA SER A 196 -6.02 -5.52 17.89
C SER A 196 -5.49 -6.12 19.20
N SER A 197 -6.34 -6.72 20.03
CA SER A 197 -5.92 -7.37 21.28
C SER A 197 -5.27 -8.73 21.02
N LYS A 198 -5.71 -9.40 19.96
CA LYS A 198 -5.09 -10.60 19.39
C LYS A 198 -5.19 -10.47 17.86
N PRO A 199 -4.08 -10.63 17.11
CA PRO A 199 -4.09 -10.47 15.65
C PRO A 199 -5.17 -11.35 15.00
N ALA A 200 -6.33 -10.76 14.69
CA ALA A 200 -7.44 -11.43 14.04
C ALA A 200 -8.27 -10.45 13.22
N ILE A 201 -8.88 -10.97 12.15
CA ILE A 201 -9.87 -10.25 11.34
C ILE A 201 -11.14 -11.07 11.24
N THR A 202 -12.29 -10.40 11.27
CA THR A 202 -13.61 -11.03 11.13
C THR A 202 -14.41 -10.30 10.06
N ARG A 203 -14.99 -11.03 9.11
CA ARG A 203 -15.80 -10.42 8.05
C ARG A 203 -16.90 -9.56 8.66
N HIS A 204 -17.00 -8.32 8.17
CA HIS A 204 -17.91 -7.31 8.73
C HIS A 204 -18.96 -6.87 7.70
N GLY A 205 -18.54 -6.59 6.47
CA GLY A 205 -19.42 -6.10 5.43
C GLY A 205 -18.72 -5.99 4.08
N VAL A 206 -19.38 -5.30 3.15
CA VAL A 206 -18.83 -5.02 1.81
C VAL A 206 -19.17 -3.61 1.36
N GLY A 207 -18.28 -3.00 0.56
CA GLY A 207 -18.54 -1.85 -0.28
C GLY A 207 -18.73 -2.30 -1.72
N GLN A 208 -19.93 -2.15 -2.28
CA GLN A 208 -20.22 -2.62 -3.64
C GLN A 208 -19.67 -1.65 -4.68
N SER A 209 -18.84 -2.13 -5.59
CA SER A 209 -18.36 -1.38 -6.76
C SER A 209 -19.31 -1.52 -7.95
N VAL A 210 -18.97 -0.87 -9.06
CA VAL A 210 -19.73 -0.99 -10.31
C VAL A 210 -19.60 -2.40 -10.89
N PRO A 211 -20.65 -2.96 -11.50
CA PRO A 211 -20.58 -4.27 -12.14
C PRO A 211 -19.50 -4.32 -13.23
N GLY A 212 -18.66 -5.35 -13.18
CA GLY A 212 -17.53 -5.51 -14.10
C GLY A 212 -16.37 -4.53 -13.84
N GLY A 213 -16.41 -3.78 -12.75
CA GLY A 213 -15.38 -2.80 -12.38
C GLY A 213 -14.02 -3.43 -12.18
N GLY A 214 -13.98 -4.52 -11.47
CA GLY A 214 -12.74 -5.18 -11.09
C GLY A 214 -11.92 -4.34 -10.09
N PRO A 215 -12.38 -4.21 -8.83
CA PRO A 215 -11.67 -3.52 -7.76
C PRO A 215 -10.21 -3.96 -7.64
N ARG A 216 -9.28 -3.02 -7.70
CA ARG A 216 -7.85 -3.34 -7.68
C ARG A 216 -7.13 -2.74 -6.48
N HIS A 217 -6.88 -1.46 -6.48
CA HIS A 217 -6.23 -0.71 -5.41
C HIS A 217 -7.12 0.41 -4.91
N MET A 218 -6.95 0.81 -3.67
CA MET A 218 -7.71 1.91 -3.08
C MET A 218 -6.83 2.79 -2.18
N ARG A 219 -7.28 4.02 -1.96
CA ARG A 219 -6.68 4.94 -0.98
C ARG A 219 -7.78 5.70 -0.25
N PHE A 220 -7.56 5.98 1.01
CA PHE A 220 -8.37 6.93 1.76
C PHE A 220 -8.03 8.36 1.36
N SER A 221 -9.03 9.26 1.44
CA SER A 221 -8.79 10.70 1.44
C SER A 221 -7.94 11.10 2.65
N THR A 222 -7.28 12.25 2.58
CA THR A 222 -6.40 12.74 3.66
C THR A 222 -7.13 12.99 4.97
N ASP A 223 -8.44 13.25 4.92
CA ASP A 223 -9.31 13.41 6.10
C ASP A 223 -10.00 12.11 6.54
N GLY A 224 -9.74 11.00 5.83
CA GLY A 224 -10.26 9.67 6.13
C GLY A 224 -11.76 9.48 5.90
N LYS A 225 -12.47 10.44 5.25
CA LYS A 225 -13.92 10.37 5.06
C LYS A 225 -14.33 9.69 3.76
N PHE A 226 -13.43 9.59 2.80
CA PHE A 226 -13.70 9.01 1.49
C PHE A 226 -12.70 7.90 1.18
N ILE A 227 -13.12 6.97 0.33
CA ILE A 227 -12.29 5.95 -0.29
C ILE A 227 -12.34 6.16 -1.79
N TYR A 228 -11.18 6.17 -2.43
CA TYR A 228 -11.04 6.17 -3.88
C TYR A 228 -10.58 4.77 -4.31
N LEU A 229 -11.46 4.06 -4.99
CA LEU A 229 -11.24 2.70 -5.47
C LEU A 229 -10.95 2.72 -6.96
N LEU A 230 -9.78 2.20 -7.35
CA LEU A 230 -9.43 2.00 -8.74
C LEU A 230 -10.02 0.69 -9.26
N ASN A 231 -10.84 0.79 -10.30
CA ASN A 231 -11.40 -0.35 -11.00
C ASN A 231 -10.52 -0.69 -12.22
N GLU A 232 -9.92 -1.88 -12.22
CA GLU A 232 -8.98 -2.30 -13.25
C GLU A 232 -9.64 -2.47 -14.61
N LEU A 233 -10.79 -3.14 -14.65
CA LEU A 233 -11.39 -3.63 -15.89
C LEU A 233 -12.19 -2.56 -16.62
N THR A 234 -12.76 -1.60 -15.89
CA THR A 234 -13.50 -0.47 -16.48
C THR A 234 -12.68 0.80 -16.65
N LEU A 235 -11.41 0.80 -16.16
CA LEU A 235 -10.54 1.98 -16.16
C LEU A 235 -11.23 3.19 -15.52
N SER A 236 -11.76 3.00 -14.33
CA SER A 236 -12.54 4.01 -13.61
C SER A 236 -12.15 4.10 -12.14
N VAL A 237 -12.54 5.18 -11.48
CA VAL A 237 -12.40 5.38 -10.04
C VAL A 237 -13.78 5.52 -9.42
N THR A 238 -14.11 4.64 -8.47
CA THR A 238 -15.32 4.76 -7.65
C THR A 238 -14.97 5.44 -6.34
N THR A 239 -15.69 6.49 -6.00
CA THR A 239 -15.60 7.19 -4.71
C THR A 239 -16.67 6.64 -3.77
N PHE A 240 -16.25 6.29 -2.54
CA PHE A 240 -17.15 5.89 -1.48
C PHE A 240 -17.11 6.89 -0.32
N ALA A 241 -18.24 7.12 0.33
CA ALA A 241 -18.27 7.69 1.67
C ALA A 241 -17.92 6.60 2.67
N TRP A 242 -16.95 6.88 3.56
CA TRP A 242 -16.54 5.98 4.63
C TRP A 242 -17.15 6.41 5.97
N ASP A 243 -17.88 5.53 6.61
CA ASP A 243 -18.36 5.70 7.99
C ASP A 243 -17.46 4.89 8.94
N ALA A 244 -16.50 5.56 9.57
CA ALA A 244 -15.53 4.92 10.46
C ALA A 244 -16.16 4.32 11.73
N ALA A 245 -17.31 4.86 12.18
CA ALA A 245 -18.01 4.34 13.37
C ALA A 245 -18.72 3.01 13.07
N LYS A 246 -19.25 2.87 11.85
CA LYS A 246 -19.96 1.66 11.42
C LYS A 246 -19.10 0.70 10.61
N GLY A 247 -17.94 1.15 10.08
CA GLY A 247 -17.13 0.36 9.19
C GLY A 247 -17.81 0.09 7.85
N THR A 248 -18.50 1.09 7.28
CA THR A 248 -19.24 0.94 6.02
C THR A 248 -18.71 1.86 4.93
N ALA A 249 -18.64 1.33 3.70
CA ALA A 249 -18.26 2.05 2.49
C ALA A 249 -19.47 2.16 1.57
N ASN A 250 -20.02 3.36 1.41
CA ASN A 250 -21.20 3.62 0.59
C ASN A 250 -20.78 4.29 -0.72
N PRO A 251 -21.06 3.70 -1.92
CA PRO A 251 -20.65 4.26 -3.19
C PRO A 251 -21.36 5.59 -3.46
N LEU A 252 -20.63 6.58 -3.99
CA LEU A 252 -21.14 7.91 -4.33
C LEU A 252 -21.14 8.12 -5.84
N THR A 253 -19.96 8.08 -6.46
CA THR A 253 -19.76 8.32 -7.90
C THR A 253 -18.75 7.37 -8.47
N THR A 254 -18.81 7.15 -9.78
CA THR A 254 -17.76 6.46 -10.54
C THR A 254 -17.42 7.30 -11.75
N GLU A 255 -16.14 7.68 -11.85
CA GLU A 255 -15.63 8.54 -12.91
C GLU A 255 -14.60 7.79 -13.76
N PRO A 256 -14.54 8.02 -15.07
CA PRO A 256 -13.50 7.46 -15.94
C PRO A 256 -12.10 7.89 -15.47
N ALA A 257 -11.16 6.96 -15.43
CA ALA A 257 -9.74 7.25 -15.16
C ALA A 257 -8.98 7.68 -16.43
N LEU A 258 -9.58 7.50 -17.60
CA LEU A 258 -9.05 7.91 -18.90
C LEU A 258 -10.10 8.74 -19.66
N SER A 259 -9.62 9.63 -20.54
CA SER A 259 -10.50 10.27 -21.50
C SER A 259 -11.10 9.23 -22.47
N VAL A 260 -12.21 9.55 -23.12
CA VAL A 260 -12.82 8.68 -24.14
C VAL A 260 -11.80 8.35 -25.23
N GLN A 261 -11.07 9.37 -25.70
CA GLN A 261 -10.08 9.23 -26.77
C GLN A 261 -8.92 8.32 -26.37
N ASP A 262 -8.40 8.45 -25.12
CA ASP A 262 -7.32 7.58 -24.63
C ASP A 262 -7.80 6.15 -24.46
N LYS A 263 -9.07 5.94 -24.06
CA LYS A 263 -9.65 4.62 -23.86
C LYS A 263 -9.87 3.87 -25.21
N GLU A 264 -10.23 4.57 -26.26
CA GLU A 264 -10.40 3.98 -27.61
C GLU A 264 -9.09 3.44 -28.19
N GLY A 265 -7.94 4.02 -27.78
CA GLY A 265 -6.62 3.53 -28.18
C GLY A 265 -6.11 2.31 -27.40
N GLU A 266 -6.87 1.85 -26.39
CA GLU A 266 -6.43 0.78 -25.52
C GLU A 266 -6.70 -0.60 -26.11
N THR A 267 -5.66 -1.42 -26.20
CA THR A 267 -5.77 -2.83 -26.61
C THR A 267 -5.98 -3.77 -25.40
N PHE A 268 -5.69 -3.30 -24.18
CA PHE A 268 -5.83 -4.07 -22.94
C PHE A 268 -6.25 -3.16 -21.78
N ASN A 269 -7.44 -3.42 -21.23
CA ASN A 269 -7.97 -2.67 -20.10
C ASN A 269 -7.31 -3.14 -18.79
N SER A 270 -6.36 -2.37 -18.27
CA SER A 270 -5.73 -2.64 -16.98
C SER A 270 -5.24 -1.35 -16.35
N SER A 271 -5.81 -1.00 -15.20
CA SER A 271 -5.26 0.03 -14.32
C SER A 271 -4.34 -0.61 -13.29
N ALA A 272 -3.34 0.11 -12.77
CA ALA A 272 -2.35 -0.45 -11.85
C ALA A 272 -2.40 0.14 -10.44
N GLU A 273 -2.28 1.44 -10.28
CA GLU A 273 -2.12 2.08 -8.97
C GLU A 273 -2.95 3.36 -8.88
N ILE A 274 -3.34 3.70 -7.66
CA ILE A 274 -4.04 4.94 -7.32
C ILE A 274 -3.34 5.61 -6.13
N LEU A 275 -3.11 6.91 -6.23
CA LEU A 275 -2.47 7.72 -5.20
C LEU A 275 -3.29 8.98 -4.92
N VAL A 276 -3.38 9.35 -3.66
CA VAL A 276 -3.94 10.65 -3.23
C VAL A 276 -2.77 11.58 -2.95
N HIS A 277 -2.79 12.75 -3.58
CA HIS A 277 -1.77 13.77 -3.32
C HIS A 277 -1.88 14.26 -1.87
N PRO A 278 -0.77 14.52 -1.15
CA PRO A 278 -0.80 14.91 0.26
C PRO A 278 -1.64 16.16 0.59
N ASN A 279 -1.84 17.07 -0.39
CA ASN A 279 -2.71 18.23 -0.20
C ASN A 279 -4.22 17.90 -0.29
N GLY A 280 -4.59 16.63 -0.55
CA GLY A 280 -5.96 16.14 -0.65
C GLY A 280 -6.77 16.62 -1.87
N ARG A 281 -6.15 17.37 -2.80
CA ARG A 281 -6.86 18.00 -3.94
C ARG A 281 -6.84 17.17 -5.22
N PHE A 282 -5.96 16.19 -5.29
CA PHE A 282 -5.77 15.40 -6.51
C PHE A 282 -5.69 13.91 -6.17
N VAL A 283 -6.34 13.13 -7.02
CA VAL A 283 -6.19 11.68 -7.09
C VAL A 283 -5.53 11.36 -8.43
N ARG A 284 -4.51 10.53 -8.43
CA ARG A 284 -3.79 10.10 -9.62
C ARG A 284 -3.87 8.59 -9.75
N SER A 285 -4.30 8.11 -10.90
CA SER A 285 -4.23 6.69 -11.27
C SER A 285 -3.11 6.46 -12.28
N LYS A 286 -2.60 5.24 -12.32
CA LYS A 286 -1.60 4.77 -13.28
C LYS A 286 -2.10 3.48 -13.95
N ARG A 287 -1.77 3.32 -15.19
CA ARG A 287 -1.81 2.10 -15.99
C ARG A 287 -0.58 1.27 -15.79
#